data_67e560468e358fa348f3f3cae817560d
#
_entry.id   67e560468e358fa348f3f3cae817560d
#
_cell.length_a   1.000
_cell.length_b   1.000
_cell.length_c   1.000
_cell.angle_alpha   90.00
_cell.angle_beta   90.00
_cell.angle_gamma   90.00
#
_symmetry.space_group_name_H-M   'P 1'
#
loop_
_entity.id
_entity.type
_entity.pdbx_description
1 polymer ?
#
loop_
_entity_poly.entity_id
_entity_poly.type
_entity_poly.pdbx_seq_one_letter_code
_entity_poly.pdbx_strand_id
1 'polypeptide(L)'
;MTSDFRMVFDARDELLASARECEAEVFLRAFGNTRAQLDEEYGPYEDSSVFLVLADQTDMVHAMVRLIAPGGPAGLKTLVDIGGAPWGVDGSRAASAVGIDMTSTWEVATLGVRRGSSAHGTRLSLALYHGLLTGARVNAASSFVAILDDRVRHLLGSVGILTRALPGTASAPYLGSGSSTPVYAHFAPLVENQRKNYPEAYRLVTLGIGLDGVAVPAPDEFKVRERVGQHLDSARDWSDLSVGRIPVA
;
A
#
# COMPACT_ATOMS: atom_id res chain seq x y z
N MET A 1 -18.01 -21.42 -6.82
CA MET A 1 -17.31 -21.49 -5.52
C MET A 1 -17.56 -20.19 -4.80
N THR A 2 -18.05 -20.22 -3.58
CA THR A 2 -18.22 -19.02 -2.75
C THR A 2 -16.84 -18.55 -2.32
N SER A 3 -16.54 -17.26 -2.49
CA SER A 3 -15.28 -16.67 -2.02
C SER A 3 -15.31 -16.57 -0.50
N ASP A 4 -14.21 -16.93 0.17
CA ASP A 4 -14.08 -16.86 1.64
C ASP A 4 -13.93 -15.41 2.10
N PHE A 5 -13.32 -14.58 1.26
CA PHE A 5 -13.03 -13.16 1.51
C PHE A 5 -13.46 -12.29 0.33
N ARG A 6 -13.82 -11.06 0.63
CA ARG A 6 -14.02 -10.00 -0.37
C ARG A 6 -13.00 -8.88 -0.17
N MET A 7 -12.51 -8.36 -1.27
CA MET A 7 -11.66 -7.18 -1.29
C MET A 7 -12.53 -5.93 -1.43
N VAL A 8 -12.22 -4.90 -0.65
CA VAL A 8 -12.87 -3.59 -0.76
C VAL A 8 -11.80 -2.51 -0.75
N PHE A 9 -11.84 -1.62 -1.74
CA PHE A 9 -10.99 -0.43 -1.82
C PHE A 9 -11.78 0.80 -1.38
N ASP A 10 -11.15 1.69 -0.63
CA ASP A 10 -11.79 2.86 -0.01
C ASP A 10 -12.94 2.47 0.95
N ALA A 11 -12.63 1.56 1.90
CA ALA A 11 -13.55 1.09 2.92
C ALA A 11 -14.16 2.25 3.72
N ARG A 12 -15.46 2.15 4.06
CA ARG A 12 -16.26 3.17 4.74
C ARG A 12 -17.05 2.57 5.91
N ASP A 13 -17.61 3.45 6.72
CA ASP A 13 -18.55 3.13 7.79
C ASP A 13 -18.08 1.99 8.70
N GLU A 14 -18.87 0.96 8.90
CA GLU A 14 -18.55 -0.18 9.76
C GLU A 14 -17.31 -0.94 9.28
N LEU A 15 -17.13 -1.04 7.97
CA LEU A 15 -15.96 -1.72 7.41
C LEU A 15 -14.66 -0.93 7.65
N LEU A 16 -14.72 0.42 7.63
CA LEU A 16 -13.60 1.26 8.03
C LEU A 16 -13.30 1.11 9.53
N ALA A 17 -14.32 1.04 10.38
CA ALA A 17 -14.14 0.77 11.80
C ALA A 17 -13.45 -0.57 12.04
N SER A 18 -13.91 -1.65 11.36
CA SER A 18 -13.28 -2.98 11.40
C SER A 18 -11.84 -2.98 10.87
N ALA A 19 -11.54 -2.16 9.85
CA ALA A 19 -10.18 -1.99 9.32
C ALA A 19 -9.23 -1.37 10.35
N ARG A 20 -9.67 -0.32 11.04
CA ARG A 20 -8.90 0.32 12.12
C ARG A 20 -8.67 -0.61 13.31
N GLU A 21 -9.64 -1.46 13.64
CA GLU A 21 -9.45 -2.48 14.67
C GLU A 21 -8.40 -3.53 14.25
N CYS A 22 -8.45 -3.97 12.99
CA CYS A 22 -7.45 -4.86 12.42
C CYS A 22 -6.05 -4.23 12.46
N GLU A 23 -5.94 -2.96 12.06
CA GLU A 23 -4.69 -2.19 12.11
C GLU A 23 -4.15 -2.13 13.55
N ALA A 24 -4.98 -1.72 14.51
CA ALA A 24 -4.58 -1.60 15.90
C ALA A 24 -4.13 -2.94 16.50
N GLU A 25 -4.85 -4.03 16.23
CA GLU A 25 -4.46 -5.37 16.68
C GLU A 25 -3.11 -5.82 16.11
N VAL A 26 -2.91 -5.63 14.79
CA VAL A 26 -1.67 -6.03 14.12
C VAL A 26 -0.49 -5.22 14.64
N PHE A 27 -0.63 -3.90 14.78
CA PHE A 27 0.45 -3.01 15.19
C PHE A 27 0.76 -3.12 16.68
N LEU A 28 -0.24 -3.29 17.54
CA LEU A 28 -0.02 -3.58 18.97
C LEU A 28 0.84 -4.84 19.14
N ARG A 29 0.51 -5.87 18.39
CA ARG A 29 1.20 -7.15 18.50
C ARG A 29 2.60 -7.15 17.88
N ALA A 30 2.79 -6.46 16.74
CA ALA A 30 4.05 -6.47 16.02
C ALA A 30 5.06 -5.48 16.61
N PHE A 31 4.59 -4.33 17.06
CA PHE A 31 5.42 -3.17 17.39
C PHE A 31 5.09 -2.54 18.75
N GLY A 32 4.04 -3.00 19.44
CA GLY A 32 3.60 -2.44 20.73
C GLY A 32 2.81 -1.13 20.61
N ASN A 33 2.46 -0.69 19.39
CA ASN A 33 1.69 0.53 19.19
C ASN A 33 0.23 0.33 19.60
N THR A 34 -0.25 1.15 20.51
CA THR A 34 -1.65 1.17 20.92
C THR A 34 -2.51 1.88 19.88
N ARG A 35 -3.83 1.64 19.94
CA ARG A 35 -4.79 2.36 19.10
C ARG A 35 -4.65 3.88 19.22
N ALA A 36 -4.54 4.38 20.45
CA ALA A 36 -4.40 5.82 20.70
C ALA A 36 -3.14 6.42 20.05
N GLN A 37 -2.02 5.67 20.05
CA GLN A 37 -0.82 6.09 19.34
C GLN A 37 -1.01 6.11 17.83
N LEU A 38 -1.71 5.13 17.25
CA LEU A 38 -2.01 5.14 15.82
C LEU A 38 -2.97 6.27 15.43
N ASP A 39 -3.97 6.55 16.27
CA ASP A 39 -4.91 7.66 16.07
C ASP A 39 -4.18 9.03 16.13
N GLU A 40 -3.19 9.18 17.03
CA GLU A 40 -2.33 10.36 17.11
C GLU A 40 -1.44 10.50 15.87
N GLU A 41 -0.74 9.43 15.48
CA GLU A 41 0.19 9.40 14.34
C GLU A 41 -0.48 9.66 13.00
N TYR A 42 -1.67 9.10 12.80
CA TYR A 42 -2.38 9.16 11.51
C TYR A 42 -3.52 10.17 11.49
N GLY A 43 -3.88 10.77 12.61
CA GLY A 43 -4.93 11.79 12.69
C GLY A 43 -4.79 12.94 11.69
N PRO A 44 -3.61 13.54 11.52
CA PRO A 44 -3.39 14.60 10.53
C PRO A 44 -3.63 14.18 9.07
N TYR A 45 -3.57 12.86 8.79
CA TYR A 45 -3.70 12.27 7.45
C TYR A 45 -5.06 11.60 7.22
N GLU A 46 -5.98 11.69 8.18
CA GLU A 46 -7.25 10.93 8.14
C GLU A 46 -8.07 11.25 6.89
N ASP A 47 -8.21 12.53 6.54
CA ASP A 47 -8.98 12.96 5.37
C ASP A 47 -8.41 12.48 4.03
N SER A 48 -7.11 12.16 3.98
CA SER A 48 -6.44 11.61 2.81
C SER A 48 -6.19 10.10 2.91
N SER A 49 -6.57 9.46 4.04
CA SER A 49 -6.42 8.01 4.22
C SER A 49 -7.45 7.22 3.42
N VAL A 50 -6.98 6.18 2.74
CA VAL A 50 -7.77 5.22 1.98
C VAL A 50 -7.45 3.83 2.49
N PHE A 51 -8.46 3.06 2.92
CA PHE A 51 -8.26 1.68 3.36
C PHE A 51 -8.61 0.68 2.27
N LEU A 52 -7.65 -0.16 1.90
CA LEU A 52 -7.87 -1.39 1.16
C LEU A 52 -7.97 -2.53 2.18
N VAL A 53 -9.04 -3.31 2.11
CA VAL A 53 -9.31 -4.37 3.09
C VAL A 53 -9.68 -5.69 2.44
N LEU A 54 -9.42 -6.77 3.16
CA LEU A 54 -9.96 -8.11 2.91
C LEU A 54 -10.83 -8.50 4.10
N ALA A 55 -12.14 -8.57 3.88
CA ALA A 55 -13.13 -8.91 4.88
C ALA A 55 -13.78 -10.26 4.56
N ASP A 56 -14.19 -10.99 5.60
CA ASP A 56 -14.99 -12.20 5.45
C ASP A 56 -16.49 -11.88 5.26
N GLN A 57 -17.32 -12.93 5.25
CA GLN A 57 -18.76 -12.82 5.06
C GLN A 57 -19.49 -12.10 6.22
N THR A 58 -18.82 -11.89 7.36
CA THR A 58 -19.34 -11.18 8.53
C THR A 58 -18.85 -9.74 8.63
N ASP A 59 -18.19 -9.23 7.59
CA ASP A 59 -17.54 -7.92 7.53
C ASP A 59 -16.36 -7.77 8.52
N MET A 60 -15.86 -8.87 9.06
CA MET A 60 -14.63 -8.83 9.83
C MET A 60 -13.43 -8.67 8.89
N VAL A 61 -12.62 -7.64 9.11
CA VAL A 61 -11.41 -7.39 8.34
C VAL A 61 -10.28 -8.27 8.86
N HIS A 62 -9.71 -9.08 7.96
CA HIS A 62 -8.58 -9.99 8.24
C HIS A 62 -7.25 -9.46 7.74
N ALA A 63 -7.27 -8.57 6.77
CA ALA A 63 -6.07 -7.94 6.24
C ALA A 63 -6.39 -6.54 5.72
N MET A 64 -5.46 -5.60 5.88
CA MET A 64 -5.67 -4.21 5.49
C MET A 64 -4.37 -3.54 5.04
N VAL A 65 -4.53 -2.49 4.24
CA VAL A 65 -3.53 -1.47 3.94
C VAL A 65 -4.18 -0.11 4.16
N ARG A 66 -3.51 0.77 4.92
CA ARG A 66 -3.81 2.20 4.92
C ARG A 66 -2.92 2.86 3.88
N LEU A 67 -3.53 3.53 2.95
CA LEU A 67 -2.89 4.40 1.97
C LEU A 67 -3.13 5.85 2.34
N ILE A 68 -2.20 6.74 2.04
CA ILE A 68 -2.41 8.19 2.09
C ILE A 68 -2.34 8.68 0.64
N ALA A 69 -3.46 9.21 0.15
CA ALA A 69 -3.56 9.76 -1.19
C ALA A 69 -2.86 11.13 -1.26
N PRO A 70 -2.33 11.53 -2.44
CA PRO A 70 -1.70 12.84 -2.62
C PRO A 70 -2.71 13.98 -2.45
N GLY A 71 -2.23 15.20 -2.23
CA GLY A 71 -3.03 16.43 -2.18
C GLY A 71 -3.69 16.72 -0.82
N GLY A 72 -3.54 15.86 0.19
CA GLY A 72 -3.99 16.18 1.54
C GLY A 72 -3.15 17.28 2.20
N PRO A 73 -3.72 18.08 3.14
CA PRO A 73 -3.05 19.25 3.73
C PRO A 73 -1.80 18.89 4.54
N ALA A 74 -1.74 17.68 5.11
CA ALA A 74 -0.57 17.19 5.84
C ALA A 74 0.54 16.61 4.93
N GLY A 75 0.28 16.46 3.62
CA GLY A 75 1.20 15.83 2.69
C GLY A 75 1.30 14.31 2.87
N LEU A 76 2.47 13.75 2.56
CA LEU A 76 2.78 12.32 2.74
C LEU A 76 3.60 12.15 4.03
N LYS A 77 3.09 11.31 4.94
CA LYS A 77 3.68 11.11 6.28
C LYS A 77 5.15 10.70 6.22
N THR A 78 5.51 9.75 5.35
CA THR A 78 6.91 9.33 5.14
C THR A 78 7.84 10.52 4.90
N LEU A 79 7.44 11.46 4.03
CA LEU A 79 8.28 12.61 3.67
C LEU A 79 8.32 13.67 4.78
N VAL A 80 7.28 13.76 5.59
CA VAL A 80 7.26 14.60 6.79
C VAL A 80 8.15 14.01 7.88
N ASP A 81 8.00 12.73 8.17
CA ASP A 81 8.67 12.04 9.28
C ASP A 81 10.19 11.96 9.09
N ILE A 82 10.67 11.79 7.86
CA ILE A 82 12.13 11.78 7.62
C ILE A 82 12.79 13.13 7.90
N GLY A 83 12.00 14.21 8.03
CA GLY A 83 12.47 15.52 8.48
C GLY A 83 12.90 15.57 9.93
N GLY A 84 12.35 14.67 10.76
CA GLY A 84 12.68 14.52 12.16
C GLY A 84 13.78 13.47 12.43
N ALA A 85 14.03 13.23 13.71
CA ALA A 85 14.87 12.09 14.14
C ALA A 85 14.18 10.77 13.76
N PRO A 86 14.95 9.74 13.40
CA PRO A 86 16.42 9.67 13.42
C PRO A 86 17.12 10.17 12.14
N TRP A 87 16.38 10.56 11.07
CA TRP A 87 16.96 10.83 9.76
C TRP A 87 17.39 12.29 9.54
N GLY A 88 16.56 13.27 9.89
CA GLY A 88 16.86 14.69 9.70
C GLY A 88 17.05 15.11 8.22
N VAL A 89 16.29 14.48 7.31
CA VAL A 89 16.40 14.67 5.86
C VAL A 89 15.22 15.48 5.35
N ASP A 90 15.47 16.49 4.52
CA ASP A 90 14.42 17.23 3.81
C ASP A 90 13.69 16.27 2.85
N GLY A 91 12.42 15.94 3.16
CA GLY A 91 11.61 14.99 2.41
C GLY A 91 11.31 15.45 0.99
N SER A 92 11.07 16.74 0.78
CA SER A 92 10.81 17.29 -0.55
C SER A 92 12.04 17.20 -1.45
N ARG A 93 13.21 17.49 -0.89
CA ARG A 93 14.49 17.37 -1.60
C ARG A 93 14.82 15.91 -1.91
N ALA A 94 14.59 14.99 -0.94
CA ALA A 94 14.80 13.57 -1.14
C ALA A 94 13.88 13.01 -2.23
N ALA A 95 12.60 13.39 -2.23
CA ALA A 95 11.63 13.03 -3.26
C ALA A 95 12.04 13.54 -4.66
N SER A 96 12.38 14.81 -4.77
CA SER A 96 12.81 15.43 -6.04
C SER A 96 14.05 14.77 -6.61
N ALA A 97 15.01 14.39 -5.76
CA ALA A 97 16.27 13.76 -6.19
C ALA A 97 16.08 12.41 -6.89
N VAL A 98 14.92 11.75 -6.69
CA VAL A 98 14.59 10.47 -7.30
C VAL A 98 13.40 10.53 -8.26
N GLY A 99 12.99 11.73 -8.65
CA GLY A 99 11.93 11.95 -9.64
C GLY A 99 10.53 11.62 -9.14
N ILE A 100 10.29 11.71 -7.84
CA ILE A 100 8.96 11.56 -7.26
C ILE A 100 8.12 12.80 -7.59
N ASP A 101 6.98 12.57 -8.23
CA ASP A 101 5.95 13.58 -8.47
C ASP A 101 4.93 13.52 -7.32
N MET A 102 4.90 14.55 -6.49
CA MET A 102 4.05 14.64 -5.29
C MET A 102 2.55 14.61 -5.60
N THR A 103 2.14 14.94 -6.82
CA THR A 103 0.72 14.95 -7.23
C THR A 103 0.20 13.56 -7.58
N SER A 104 1.09 12.62 -7.88
CA SER A 104 0.77 11.24 -8.27
C SER A 104 1.48 10.18 -7.43
N THR A 105 2.11 10.59 -6.32
CA THR A 105 2.73 9.66 -5.38
C THR A 105 1.81 9.38 -4.21
N TRP A 106 1.60 8.11 -3.93
CA TRP A 106 0.84 7.64 -2.79
C TRP A 106 1.77 7.16 -1.67
N GLU A 107 1.30 7.17 -0.45
CA GLU A 107 2.00 6.51 0.64
C GLU A 107 1.35 5.19 0.99
N VAL A 108 2.17 4.17 1.23
CA VAL A 108 1.76 2.92 1.90
C VAL A 108 2.10 3.10 3.38
N ALA A 109 1.13 3.55 4.17
CA ALA A 109 1.34 3.98 5.54
C ALA A 109 1.39 2.80 6.51
N THR A 110 0.40 1.90 6.42
CA THR A 110 0.36 0.65 7.20
C THR A 110 -0.06 -0.51 6.33
N LEU A 111 0.41 -1.71 6.67
CA LEU A 111 0.02 -2.96 6.03
C LEU A 111 0.03 -4.08 7.06
N GLY A 112 -1.03 -4.85 7.12
CA GLY A 112 -1.10 -5.94 8.08
C GLY A 112 -2.09 -7.04 7.73
N VAL A 113 -1.78 -8.24 8.26
CA VAL A 113 -2.67 -9.41 8.22
C VAL A 113 -2.86 -9.90 9.64
N ARG A 114 -4.13 -10.04 10.06
CA ARG A 114 -4.51 -10.52 11.39
C ARG A 114 -4.03 -11.96 11.59
N ARG A 115 -3.46 -12.26 12.74
CA ARG A 115 -3.11 -13.64 13.11
C ARG A 115 -4.36 -14.48 13.37
N GLY A 116 -4.30 -15.77 13.05
CA GLY A 116 -5.46 -16.68 13.07
C GLY A 116 -5.91 -17.06 11.67
N SER A 117 -5.61 -16.22 10.69
CA SER A 117 -5.75 -16.55 9.26
C SER A 117 -4.56 -17.34 8.71
N SER A 118 -3.81 -18.08 9.56
CA SER A 118 -2.50 -18.68 9.22
C SER A 118 -2.55 -19.60 7.99
N ALA A 119 -3.64 -20.32 7.77
CA ALA A 119 -3.85 -21.10 6.55
C ALA A 119 -4.03 -20.23 5.29
N HIS A 120 -4.39 -18.96 5.46
CA HIS A 120 -4.71 -18.03 4.39
C HIS A 120 -3.77 -16.82 4.34
N GLY A 121 -2.87 -16.65 5.32
CA GLY A 121 -2.06 -15.44 5.50
C GLY A 121 -1.26 -15.02 4.27
N THR A 122 -0.59 -15.98 3.60
CA THR A 122 0.14 -15.70 2.36
C THR A 122 -0.80 -15.27 1.24
N ARG A 123 -1.97 -15.92 1.10
CA ARG A 123 -2.99 -15.56 0.10
C ARG A 123 -3.52 -14.15 0.33
N LEU A 124 -3.86 -13.82 1.58
CA LEU A 124 -4.34 -12.48 1.94
C LEU A 124 -3.29 -11.41 1.67
N SER A 125 -2.01 -11.67 1.96
CA SER A 125 -0.92 -10.75 1.63
C SER A 125 -0.80 -10.53 0.12
N LEU A 126 -0.83 -11.59 -0.68
CA LEU A 126 -0.76 -11.49 -2.15
C LEU A 126 -1.97 -10.74 -2.72
N ALA A 127 -3.17 -10.98 -2.17
CA ALA A 127 -4.38 -10.26 -2.56
C ALA A 127 -4.31 -8.76 -2.19
N LEU A 128 -3.77 -8.40 -1.00
CA LEU A 128 -3.50 -6.99 -0.67
C LEU A 128 -2.54 -6.35 -1.66
N TYR A 129 -1.45 -7.03 -2.04
CA TYR A 129 -0.50 -6.49 -3.01
C TYR A 129 -1.14 -6.31 -4.39
N HIS A 130 -2.02 -7.24 -4.80
CA HIS A 130 -2.81 -7.09 -6.03
C HIS A 130 -3.73 -5.88 -5.96
N GLY A 131 -4.50 -5.74 -4.87
CA GLY A 131 -5.39 -4.60 -4.65
C GLY A 131 -4.64 -3.27 -4.64
N LEU A 132 -3.45 -3.22 -4.02
CA LEU A 132 -2.59 -2.04 -4.00
C LEU A 132 -2.14 -1.64 -5.42
N LEU A 133 -1.64 -2.59 -6.22
CA LEU A 133 -1.23 -2.30 -7.60
C LEU A 133 -2.41 -1.91 -8.49
N THR A 134 -3.57 -2.56 -8.31
CA THR A 134 -4.79 -2.22 -9.06
C THR A 134 -5.30 -0.84 -8.69
N GLY A 135 -5.39 -0.53 -7.39
CA GLY A 135 -5.76 0.80 -6.90
C GLY A 135 -4.81 1.89 -7.38
N ALA A 136 -3.50 1.64 -7.33
CA ALA A 136 -2.50 2.57 -7.86
C ALA A 136 -2.71 2.85 -9.35
N ARG A 137 -2.92 1.82 -10.16
CA ARG A 137 -3.17 1.94 -11.59
C ARG A 137 -4.44 2.73 -11.89
N VAL A 138 -5.56 2.40 -11.24
CA VAL A 138 -6.87 3.03 -11.48
C VAL A 138 -6.86 4.51 -11.08
N ASN A 139 -6.08 4.87 -10.05
CA ASN A 139 -5.95 6.24 -9.56
C ASN A 139 -4.69 6.95 -10.08
N ALA A 140 -4.12 6.47 -11.18
CA ALA A 140 -2.98 7.07 -11.88
C ALA A 140 -1.76 7.36 -10.98
N ALA A 141 -1.55 6.59 -9.93
CA ALA A 141 -0.36 6.72 -9.10
C ALA A 141 0.90 6.36 -9.90
N SER A 142 1.91 7.22 -9.87
CA SER A 142 3.19 6.98 -10.57
C SER A 142 4.19 6.25 -9.69
N SER A 143 4.12 6.46 -8.39
CA SER A 143 5.05 5.93 -7.39
C SER A 143 4.40 5.81 -6.01
N PHE A 144 5.09 5.13 -5.12
CA PHE A 144 4.76 5.17 -3.71
C PHE A 144 5.98 5.44 -2.84
N VAL A 145 5.71 5.96 -1.64
CA VAL A 145 6.67 6.06 -0.52
C VAL A 145 6.14 5.29 0.68
N ALA A 146 7.02 4.84 1.54
CA ALA A 146 6.68 4.14 2.79
C ALA A 146 7.87 4.15 3.75
N ILE A 147 7.61 4.03 5.06
CA ILE A 147 8.64 3.62 6.02
C ILE A 147 8.39 2.15 6.35
N LEU A 148 9.21 1.25 5.84
CA LEU A 148 9.03 -0.18 5.95
C LEU A 148 9.98 -0.81 6.98
N ASP A 149 9.42 -1.62 7.89
CA ASP A 149 10.23 -2.59 8.66
C ASP A 149 11.01 -3.46 7.68
N ASP A 150 12.30 -3.69 7.95
CA ASP A 150 13.20 -4.37 7.02
C ASP A 150 12.77 -5.80 6.70
N ARG A 151 12.05 -6.48 7.62
CA ARG A 151 11.46 -7.81 7.34
C ARG A 151 10.34 -7.72 6.31
N VAL A 152 9.46 -6.70 6.43
CA VAL A 152 8.38 -6.45 5.45
C VAL A 152 8.98 -6.09 4.10
N ARG A 153 10.01 -5.24 4.08
CA ARG A 153 10.74 -4.89 2.86
C ARG A 153 11.32 -6.12 2.17
N HIS A 154 11.88 -7.06 2.94
CA HIS A 154 12.40 -8.32 2.41
C HIS A 154 11.30 -9.21 1.82
N LEU A 155 10.15 -9.32 2.51
CA LEU A 155 8.98 -10.06 2.01
C LEU A 155 8.44 -9.46 0.71
N LEU A 156 8.33 -8.13 0.60
CA LEU A 156 7.94 -7.46 -0.63
C LEU A 156 8.93 -7.75 -1.77
N GLY A 157 10.23 -7.73 -1.45
CA GLY A 157 11.29 -8.07 -2.40
C GLY A 157 11.18 -9.49 -2.95
N SER A 158 10.74 -10.46 -2.13
CA SER A 158 10.59 -11.87 -2.56
C SER A 158 9.49 -12.06 -3.63
N VAL A 159 8.54 -11.14 -3.72
CA VAL A 159 7.50 -11.10 -4.76
C VAL A 159 7.76 -10.03 -5.83
N GLY A 160 9.00 -9.54 -5.91
CA GLY A 160 9.44 -8.59 -6.93
C GLY A 160 8.97 -7.14 -6.74
N ILE A 161 8.40 -6.80 -5.56
CA ILE A 161 8.11 -5.42 -5.16
C ILE A 161 9.40 -4.83 -4.58
N LEU A 162 10.30 -4.43 -5.49
CA LEU A 162 11.60 -3.89 -5.12
C LEU A 162 11.49 -2.40 -4.76
N THR A 163 11.99 -2.05 -3.57
CA THR A 163 12.02 -0.68 -3.08
C THR A 163 13.45 -0.17 -2.94
N ARG A 164 13.63 1.14 -3.05
CA ARG A 164 14.91 1.83 -2.83
C ARG A 164 14.79 2.75 -1.64
N ALA A 165 15.86 2.89 -0.86
CA ALA A 165 15.90 3.87 0.22
C ALA A 165 15.81 5.29 -0.35
N LEU A 166 15.06 6.17 0.32
CA LEU A 166 15.05 7.59 0.02
C LEU A 166 16.46 8.18 0.24
N PRO A 167 16.94 9.08 -0.62
CA PRO A 167 18.27 9.66 -0.50
C PRO A 167 18.51 10.30 0.87
N GLY A 168 19.67 10.00 1.46
CA GLY A 168 20.05 10.51 2.77
C GLY A 168 19.49 9.72 3.96
N THR A 169 18.62 8.73 3.72
CA THR A 169 18.08 7.87 4.77
C THR A 169 18.78 6.52 4.85
N ALA A 170 18.73 5.90 6.01
CA ALA A 170 19.20 4.54 6.27
C ALA A 170 18.22 3.83 7.19
N SER A 171 18.42 2.53 7.40
CA SER A 171 17.63 1.78 8.38
C SER A 171 17.85 2.32 9.79
N ALA A 172 16.76 2.55 10.52
CA ALA A 172 16.76 3.09 11.87
C ALA A 172 15.51 2.65 12.66
N PRO A 173 15.49 2.76 13.99
CA PRO A 173 14.28 2.53 14.78
C PRO A 173 13.18 3.53 14.43
N TYR A 174 11.93 3.02 14.27
CA TYR A 174 10.77 3.85 13.95
C TYR A 174 9.47 3.17 14.41
N LEU A 175 8.60 3.89 15.11
CA LEU A 175 7.28 3.45 15.59
C LEU A 175 7.25 2.00 16.13
N GLY A 176 8.17 1.70 17.07
CA GLY A 176 8.27 0.38 17.72
C GLY A 176 9.01 -0.68 16.92
N SER A 177 9.26 -0.47 15.63
CA SER A 177 10.20 -1.31 14.88
C SER A 177 11.64 -0.93 15.22
N GLY A 178 12.50 -1.93 15.45
CA GLY A 178 13.94 -1.70 15.69
C GLY A 178 14.74 -1.38 14.41
N SER A 179 14.17 -1.60 13.24
CA SER A 179 14.87 -1.45 11.95
C SER A 179 13.86 -1.19 10.84
N SER A 180 13.70 0.07 10.47
CA SER A 180 12.82 0.53 9.41
C SER A 180 13.55 1.44 8.44
N THR A 181 13.27 1.31 7.16
CA THR A 181 13.89 2.12 6.11
C THR A 181 12.83 2.92 5.38
N PRO A 182 12.98 4.26 5.27
CA PRO A 182 12.18 5.08 4.37
C PRO A 182 12.51 4.73 2.92
N VAL A 183 11.50 4.35 2.16
CA VAL A 183 11.68 3.82 0.81
C VAL A 183 10.72 4.46 -0.18
N TYR A 184 11.05 4.27 -1.46
CA TYR A 184 10.18 4.57 -2.58
C TYR A 184 10.25 3.49 -3.65
N ALA A 185 9.24 3.43 -4.51
CA ALA A 185 9.29 2.73 -5.78
C ALA A 185 8.40 3.43 -6.82
N HIS A 186 8.82 3.41 -8.08
CA HIS A 186 8.00 3.78 -9.21
C HIS A 186 7.27 2.55 -9.74
N PHE A 187 5.96 2.65 -9.97
CA PHE A 187 5.15 1.50 -10.34
C PHE A 187 5.52 0.90 -11.70
N ALA A 188 5.79 1.73 -12.72
CA ALA A 188 6.12 1.23 -14.04
C ALA A 188 7.36 0.31 -14.06
N PRO A 189 8.55 0.72 -13.57
CA PRO A 189 9.70 -0.15 -13.50
C PRO A 189 9.52 -1.33 -12.52
N LEU A 190 8.70 -1.18 -11.46
CA LEU A 190 8.38 -2.26 -10.54
C LEU A 190 7.62 -3.39 -11.28
N VAL A 191 6.54 -3.05 -11.98
CA VAL A 191 5.71 -3.99 -12.74
C VAL A 191 6.54 -4.68 -13.84
N GLU A 192 7.38 -3.93 -14.55
CA GLU A 192 8.25 -4.49 -15.59
C GLU A 192 9.30 -5.46 -15.00
N ASN A 193 9.85 -5.13 -13.82
CA ASN A 193 10.75 -6.04 -13.10
C ASN A 193 10.03 -7.32 -12.68
N GLN A 194 8.80 -7.21 -12.13
CA GLN A 194 8.00 -8.39 -11.80
C GLN A 194 7.76 -9.27 -13.04
N ARG A 195 7.34 -8.66 -14.14
CA ARG A 195 7.06 -9.38 -15.39
C ARG A 195 8.27 -10.18 -15.88
N LYS A 196 9.47 -9.60 -15.81
CA LYS A 196 10.72 -10.22 -16.28
C LYS A 196 11.30 -11.25 -15.33
N ASN A 197 11.36 -10.93 -14.05
CA ASN A 197 12.18 -11.65 -13.09
C ASN A 197 11.37 -12.46 -12.07
N TYR A 198 10.06 -12.19 -11.95
CA TYR A 198 9.15 -12.81 -10.97
C TYR A 198 7.81 -13.19 -11.62
N PRO A 199 7.79 -14.05 -12.67
CA PRO A 199 6.58 -14.29 -13.48
C PRO A 199 5.40 -14.83 -12.67
N GLU A 200 5.62 -15.67 -11.67
CA GLU A 200 4.56 -16.16 -10.80
C GLU A 200 3.99 -15.05 -9.89
N ALA A 201 4.85 -14.23 -9.32
CA ALA A 201 4.41 -13.07 -8.56
C ALA A 201 3.69 -12.04 -9.46
N TYR A 202 4.16 -11.82 -10.69
CA TYR A 202 3.47 -10.99 -11.67
C TYR A 202 2.06 -11.50 -11.97
N ARG A 203 1.91 -12.82 -12.16
CA ARG A 203 0.61 -13.46 -12.41
C ARG A 203 -0.36 -13.23 -11.23
N LEU A 204 0.11 -13.45 -9.98
CA LEU A 204 -0.70 -13.33 -8.77
C LEU A 204 -0.94 -11.86 -8.39
N VAL A 205 0.12 -11.05 -8.32
CA VAL A 205 0.10 -9.70 -7.74
C VAL A 205 -0.30 -8.65 -8.77
N THR A 206 0.24 -8.71 -10.00
CA THR A 206 -0.10 -7.71 -11.04
C THR A 206 -1.37 -8.07 -11.79
N LEU A 207 -1.56 -9.35 -12.17
CA LEU A 207 -2.71 -9.77 -12.95
C LEU A 207 -3.88 -10.30 -12.12
N GLY A 208 -3.70 -10.59 -10.84
CA GLY A 208 -4.74 -11.14 -9.95
C GLY A 208 -5.14 -12.59 -10.28
N ILE A 209 -4.33 -13.30 -11.08
CA ILE A 209 -4.64 -14.66 -11.52
C ILE A 209 -4.17 -15.66 -10.46
N GLY A 210 -5.10 -16.47 -9.92
CA GLY A 210 -4.81 -17.47 -8.89
C GLY A 210 -4.99 -16.98 -7.46
N LEU A 211 -5.75 -15.91 -7.27
CA LEU A 211 -6.21 -15.44 -5.96
C LEU A 211 -7.51 -16.15 -5.52
N ASP A 212 -7.51 -17.49 -5.62
CA ASP A 212 -8.69 -18.30 -5.31
C ASP A 212 -9.20 -18.04 -3.88
N GLY A 213 -10.53 -17.95 -3.73
CA GLY A 213 -11.17 -17.67 -2.44
C GLY A 213 -11.21 -16.19 -2.05
N VAL A 214 -10.72 -15.28 -2.91
CA VAL A 214 -10.88 -13.82 -2.75
C VAL A 214 -11.72 -13.27 -3.88
N ALA A 215 -12.85 -12.65 -3.55
CA ALA A 215 -13.63 -11.86 -4.50
C ALA A 215 -12.93 -10.51 -4.71
N VAL A 216 -12.32 -10.33 -5.87
CA VAL A 216 -11.71 -9.07 -6.29
C VAL A 216 -12.77 -8.22 -6.99
N PRO A 217 -12.97 -6.95 -6.60
CA PRO A 217 -13.96 -6.07 -7.24
C PRO A 217 -13.53 -5.71 -8.67
N ALA A 218 -14.48 -5.19 -9.44
CA ALA A 218 -14.20 -4.68 -10.78
C ALA A 218 -13.22 -3.48 -10.73
N PRO A 219 -12.43 -3.23 -11.78
CA PRO A 219 -11.42 -2.17 -11.75
C PRO A 219 -11.95 -0.76 -11.42
N ASP A 220 -13.16 -0.43 -11.84
CA ASP A 220 -13.81 0.85 -11.54
C ASP A 220 -14.15 1.04 -10.05
N GLU A 221 -14.32 -0.04 -9.31
CA GLU A 221 -14.53 -0.01 -7.86
C GLU A 221 -13.25 0.33 -7.07
N PHE A 222 -12.09 0.32 -7.72
CA PHE A 222 -10.83 0.80 -7.13
C PHE A 222 -10.64 2.31 -7.24
N LYS A 223 -11.56 3.04 -7.85
CA LYS A 223 -11.49 4.49 -7.92
C LYS A 223 -11.80 5.09 -6.55
N VAL A 224 -10.88 5.96 -6.06
CA VAL A 224 -11.13 6.74 -4.84
C VAL A 224 -12.29 7.68 -5.07
N ARG A 225 -13.22 7.72 -4.13
CA ARG A 225 -14.33 8.67 -4.15
C ARG A 225 -13.80 10.08 -3.88
N GLU A 226 -14.36 11.08 -4.57
CA GLU A 226 -14.00 12.47 -4.33
C GLU A 226 -14.11 12.82 -2.85
N ARG A 227 -13.07 13.43 -2.32
CA ARG A 227 -12.99 13.92 -0.95
C ARG A 227 -12.93 15.44 -0.99
N VAL A 228 -13.55 16.09 -0.03
CA VAL A 228 -13.56 17.55 0.07
C VAL A 228 -12.10 18.06 0.12
N GLY A 229 -11.70 18.83 -0.90
CA GLY A 229 -10.38 19.45 -0.99
C GLY A 229 -9.29 18.69 -1.76
N GLN A 230 -9.57 17.50 -2.27
CA GLN A 230 -8.64 16.75 -3.14
C GLN A 230 -9.05 16.88 -4.61
N HIS A 231 -8.27 17.62 -5.39
CA HIS A 231 -8.27 17.49 -6.85
C HIS A 231 -7.32 16.32 -7.20
N LEU A 232 -7.88 15.12 -7.37
CA LEU A 232 -7.18 14.04 -8.03
C LEU A 232 -7.25 14.36 -9.53
N ASP A 233 -6.14 14.84 -10.09
CA ASP A 233 -6.03 15.04 -11.53
C ASP A 233 -6.37 13.75 -12.27
N SER A 234 -7.20 13.89 -13.30
CA SER A 234 -7.69 12.78 -14.12
C SER A 234 -6.54 12.00 -14.74
N ALA A 235 -6.52 10.71 -14.42
CA ALA A 235 -5.89 9.60 -15.13
C ALA A 235 -4.72 9.95 -16.08
N ARG A 236 -3.49 9.84 -15.59
CA ARG A 236 -2.37 9.53 -16.50
C ARG A 236 -2.52 8.07 -16.91
N ASP A 237 -2.68 7.88 -18.20
CA ASP A 237 -2.88 6.58 -18.81
C ASP A 237 -1.61 5.72 -18.68
N TRP A 238 -1.65 4.69 -17.89
CA TRP A 238 -0.64 3.62 -17.87
C TRP A 238 -0.79 2.69 -19.07
N SER A 239 -1.70 3.00 -20.01
CA SER A 239 -2.00 2.16 -21.16
C SER A 239 -0.81 1.96 -22.09
N ASP A 240 0.25 2.78 -22.01
CA ASP A 240 1.51 2.50 -22.71
C ASP A 240 2.30 1.32 -22.11
N LEU A 241 1.95 0.90 -20.88
CA LEU A 241 2.26 -0.45 -20.40
C LEU A 241 1.16 -1.41 -20.87
N SER A 242 0.67 -1.20 -22.09
CA SER A 242 -0.21 -2.13 -22.75
C SER A 242 0.35 -3.53 -22.55
N VAL A 243 -0.47 -4.35 -21.92
CA VAL A 243 -0.39 -5.80 -22.02
C VAL A 243 -0.10 -6.09 -23.48
N GLY A 244 1.19 -6.23 -23.81
CA GLY A 244 1.60 -6.67 -25.13
C GLY A 244 0.83 -7.96 -25.35
N ARG A 245 -0.05 -7.99 -26.34
CA ARG A 245 -0.76 -9.19 -26.75
C ARG A 245 0.30 -10.28 -26.80
N ILE A 246 0.21 -11.25 -25.88
CA ILE A 246 1.00 -12.47 -25.98
C ILE A 246 0.60 -13.08 -27.33
N PRO A 247 1.51 -13.26 -28.30
CA PRO A 247 1.18 -14.03 -29.47
C PRO A 247 0.87 -15.44 -28.99
N VAL A 248 -0.36 -15.87 -29.18
CA VAL A 248 -0.75 -17.28 -29.04
C VAL A 248 -0.04 -18.00 -30.17
N ALA A 249 0.99 -18.78 -29.84
CA ALA A 249 1.58 -19.75 -30.71
C ALA A 249 0.84 -21.09 -30.58
#